data_6cbf99a40d9a480f01b6005be0042f34
#
_entry.id   6cbf99a40d9a480f01b6005be0042f34
#
_cell.length_a   1.000
_cell.length_b   1.000
_cell.length_c   1.000
_cell.angle_alpha   90.00
_cell.angle_beta   90.00
_cell.angle_gamma   90.00
#
_symmetry.space_group_name_H-M   'P 1'
#
loop_
_entity.id
_entity.type
_entity.pdbx_description
1 polymer ?
#
loop_
_entity_poly.entity_id
_entity_poly.type
_entity_poly.pdbx_seq_one_letter_code
_entity_poly.pdbx_strand_id
1 'polypeptide(L)'
;MYAQAYFDYDSKKSGGVTMSHLRFGKKAIKSTYLIKQANFVACHNPSYVRKYNMVQELVPGGTFLLNCSWSPEELETHLPGQVKRYIAENDIQFYTIDGIKIGKEIGLGGRINTVLQSAFFKLAAIIPEETAIELMKAAAKATYGKKGDKIVQMNYDAIAVSYTHLRAHETDQYL
;
A
#
# COMPACT_ATOMS: atom_id res chain seq x y z
N MET A 1 -19.84 1.95 7.37
CA MET A 1 -19.08 2.24 6.14
C MET A 1 -19.34 1.13 5.14
N TYR A 2 -19.44 1.46 3.85
CA TYR A 2 -19.57 0.50 2.76
C TYR A 2 -18.24 0.37 2.04
N ALA A 3 -17.92 -0.83 1.55
CA ALA A 3 -16.72 -1.10 0.75
C ALA A 3 -17.10 -1.89 -0.50
N GLN A 4 -16.39 -1.63 -1.58
CA GLN A 4 -16.48 -2.39 -2.82
C GLN A 4 -15.07 -2.71 -3.29
N ALA A 5 -14.84 -3.96 -3.68
CA ALA A 5 -13.57 -4.41 -4.25
C ALA A 5 -13.81 -5.04 -5.62
N TYR A 6 -12.92 -4.76 -6.55
CA TYR A 6 -12.85 -5.39 -7.86
C TYR A 6 -11.38 -5.70 -8.18
N PHE A 7 -11.13 -6.86 -8.73
CA PHE A 7 -9.79 -7.30 -9.11
C PHE A 7 -9.71 -7.41 -10.64
N ASP A 8 -8.78 -6.65 -11.21
CA ASP A 8 -8.45 -6.69 -12.62
C ASP A 8 -7.18 -7.53 -12.81
N TYR A 9 -7.31 -8.63 -13.54
CA TYR A 9 -6.25 -9.61 -13.76
C TYR A 9 -5.73 -9.50 -15.19
N ASP A 10 -4.40 -9.47 -15.34
CA ASP A 10 -3.77 -9.68 -16.63
C ASP A 10 -4.07 -11.11 -17.11
N SER A 11 -4.37 -11.26 -18.40
CA SER A 11 -4.66 -12.56 -19.06
C SER A 11 -3.47 -13.52 -19.09
N LYS A 12 -2.27 -13.09 -18.69
CA LYS A 12 -1.07 -13.92 -18.64
C LYS A 12 -1.12 -14.90 -17.47
N LYS A 13 -0.81 -16.17 -17.75
CA LYS A 13 -0.79 -17.26 -16.76
C LYS A 13 0.18 -17.04 -15.59
N SER A 14 1.27 -16.31 -15.79
CA SER A 14 2.25 -15.96 -14.75
C SER A 14 2.98 -14.67 -15.11
N GLY A 15 3.37 -13.90 -14.10
CA GLY A 15 4.11 -12.64 -14.26
C GLY A 15 3.28 -11.46 -14.74
N GLY A 16 1.95 -11.59 -14.79
CA GLY A 16 1.03 -10.50 -15.04
C GLY A 16 0.84 -9.61 -13.82
N VAL A 17 0.37 -8.38 -14.03
CA VAL A 17 -0.03 -7.48 -12.96
C VAL A 17 -1.47 -7.77 -12.56
N THR A 18 -1.76 -7.69 -11.26
CA THR A 18 -3.13 -7.67 -10.74
C THR A 18 -3.37 -6.31 -10.13
N MET A 19 -4.42 -5.62 -10.56
CA MET A 19 -4.85 -4.36 -9.97
C MET A 19 -6.09 -4.58 -9.12
N SER A 20 -6.04 -4.12 -7.88
CA SER A 20 -7.16 -4.18 -6.94
C SER A 20 -7.76 -2.79 -6.81
N HIS A 21 -9.01 -2.65 -7.23
CA HIS A 21 -9.76 -1.41 -7.13
C HIS A 21 -10.64 -1.47 -5.87
N LEU A 22 -10.36 -0.59 -4.91
CA LEU A 22 -11.08 -0.51 -3.64
C LEU A 22 -11.80 0.83 -3.54
N ARG A 23 -13.08 0.79 -3.16
CA ARG A 23 -13.88 1.98 -2.85
C ARG A 23 -14.44 1.88 -1.44
N PHE A 24 -14.38 3.00 -0.75
CA PHE A 24 -14.96 3.14 0.59
C PHE A 24 -15.90 4.33 0.60
N GLY A 25 -17.03 4.20 1.29
CA GLY A 25 -18.02 5.28 1.35
C GLY A 25 -19.02 5.16 2.50
N LYS A 26 -19.65 6.28 2.84
CA LYS A 26 -20.71 6.33 3.86
C LYS A 26 -22.07 5.85 3.31
N LYS A 27 -22.21 5.77 1.98
CA LYS A 27 -23.42 5.28 1.29
C LYS A 27 -23.09 4.00 0.53
N ALA A 28 -24.11 3.20 0.22
CA ALA A 28 -23.97 1.99 -0.58
C ALA A 28 -23.33 2.32 -1.95
N ILE A 29 -22.27 1.58 -2.29
CA ILE A 29 -21.51 1.78 -3.52
C ILE A 29 -22.08 0.83 -4.58
N LYS A 30 -22.55 1.40 -5.70
CA LYS A 30 -23.09 0.66 -6.84
C LYS A 30 -22.32 0.96 -8.11
N SER A 31 -21.00 1.19 -8.00
CA SER A 31 -20.13 1.49 -9.12
C SER A 31 -19.79 0.23 -9.91
N THR A 32 -20.01 0.23 -11.23
CA THR A 32 -19.75 -0.89 -12.13
C THR A 32 -18.49 -0.69 -12.98
N TYR A 33 -17.72 0.35 -12.72
CA TYR A 33 -16.54 0.78 -13.49
C TYR A 33 -15.27 0.74 -12.62
N LEU A 34 -14.13 0.60 -13.27
CA LEU A 34 -12.81 0.69 -12.64
C LEU A 34 -12.55 2.11 -12.11
N ILE A 35 -11.68 2.21 -11.12
CA ILE A 35 -11.24 3.50 -10.58
C ILE A 35 -10.28 4.12 -11.61
N LYS A 36 -10.56 5.36 -12.02
CA LYS A 36 -9.70 6.18 -12.87
C LYS A 36 -9.18 7.43 -12.16
N GLN A 37 -9.72 7.72 -10.99
CA GLN A 37 -9.29 8.81 -10.11
C GLN A 37 -9.16 8.24 -8.70
N ALA A 38 -7.93 7.94 -8.31
CA ALA A 38 -7.61 7.31 -7.04
C ALA A 38 -7.06 8.34 -6.05
N ASN A 39 -7.52 8.28 -4.81
CA ASN A 39 -6.91 9.04 -3.71
C ASN A 39 -5.65 8.37 -3.16
N PHE A 40 -5.51 7.06 -3.39
CA PHE A 40 -4.42 6.25 -2.89
C PHE A 40 -4.05 5.17 -3.89
N VAL A 41 -2.76 5.04 -4.19
CA VAL A 41 -2.20 3.94 -4.98
C VAL A 41 -1.07 3.29 -4.20
N ALA A 42 -1.09 1.96 -4.09
CA ALA A 42 0.00 1.17 -3.53
C ALA A 42 0.65 0.29 -4.59
N CYS A 43 1.96 0.40 -4.74
CA CYS A 43 2.78 -0.47 -5.57
C CYS A 43 3.52 -1.47 -4.69
N HIS A 44 3.08 -2.72 -4.70
CA HIS A 44 3.64 -3.77 -3.83
C HIS A 44 4.95 -4.36 -4.37
N ASN A 45 5.19 -4.27 -5.68
CA ASN A 45 6.41 -4.75 -6.32
C ASN A 45 7.14 -3.57 -6.98
N PRO A 46 8.34 -3.21 -6.51
CA PRO A 46 9.06 -2.02 -6.99
C PRO A 46 9.43 -2.11 -8.48
N SER A 47 9.53 -3.31 -9.05
CA SER A 47 9.80 -3.45 -10.48
C SER A 47 8.67 -2.90 -11.38
N TYR A 48 7.47 -2.72 -10.84
CA TYR A 48 6.32 -2.24 -11.59
C TYR A 48 6.39 -0.75 -11.93
N VAL A 49 7.09 0.06 -11.13
CA VAL A 49 7.23 1.49 -11.43
C VAL A 49 7.91 1.79 -12.77
N ARG A 50 8.71 0.83 -13.29
CA ARG A 50 9.35 0.94 -14.61
C ARG A 50 8.54 0.33 -15.74
N LYS A 51 7.61 -0.57 -15.41
CA LYS A 51 6.82 -1.32 -16.41
C LYS A 51 5.46 -0.70 -16.67
N TYR A 52 4.89 -0.05 -15.66
CA TYR A 52 3.54 0.49 -15.68
C TYR A 52 3.55 1.92 -15.17
N ASN A 53 2.65 2.74 -15.69
CA ASN A 53 2.44 4.09 -15.14
C ASN A 53 1.57 4.01 -13.89
N MET A 54 2.21 3.85 -12.73
CA MET A 54 1.53 3.59 -11.46
C MET A 54 0.82 4.79 -10.86
N VAL A 55 1.17 6.01 -11.28
CA VAL A 55 0.70 7.25 -10.62
C VAL A 55 -0.32 8.04 -11.43
N GLN A 56 -0.50 7.73 -12.71
CA GLN A 56 -1.34 8.53 -13.62
C GLN A 56 -2.82 8.64 -13.22
N GLU A 57 -3.31 7.70 -12.40
CA GLU A 57 -4.69 7.70 -11.93
C GLU A 57 -4.85 8.33 -10.55
N LEU A 58 -3.76 8.79 -9.92
CA LEU A 58 -3.83 9.55 -8.68
C LEU A 58 -4.40 10.94 -8.94
N VAL A 59 -5.33 11.36 -8.10
CA VAL A 59 -5.78 12.76 -8.07
C VAL A 59 -4.69 13.65 -7.48
N PRO A 60 -4.63 14.95 -7.83
CA PRO A 60 -3.73 15.89 -7.17
C PRO A 60 -3.88 15.83 -5.64
N GLY A 61 -2.76 15.85 -4.92
CA GLY A 61 -2.71 15.68 -3.47
C GLY A 61 -2.95 14.24 -2.99
N GLY A 62 -3.10 13.28 -3.92
CA GLY A 62 -3.27 11.87 -3.58
C GLY A 62 -2.01 11.24 -2.97
N THR A 63 -2.12 10.00 -2.51
CA THR A 63 -1.02 9.30 -1.83
C THR A 63 -0.50 8.15 -2.68
N PHE A 64 0.82 8.09 -2.86
CA PHE A 64 1.52 6.96 -3.48
C PHE A 64 2.38 6.23 -2.45
N LEU A 65 2.11 4.94 -2.24
CA LEU A 65 2.91 4.06 -1.38
C LEU A 65 3.67 3.06 -2.24
N LEU A 66 5.00 3.04 -2.10
CA LEU A 66 5.88 2.09 -2.78
C LEU A 66 6.50 1.13 -1.76
N ASN A 67 6.30 -0.17 -1.95
CA ASN A 67 7.03 -1.18 -1.20
C ASN A 67 8.40 -1.42 -1.83
N CYS A 68 9.44 -0.89 -1.21
CA CYS A 68 10.82 -1.06 -1.67
C CYS A 68 11.82 -0.89 -0.51
N SER A 69 13.03 -1.40 -0.73
CA SER A 69 14.18 -1.25 0.20
C SER A 69 15.11 -0.09 -0.19
N TRP A 70 14.75 0.69 -1.20
CA TRP A 70 15.62 1.72 -1.78
C TRP A 70 15.89 2.87 -0.82
N SER A 71 17.14 3.34 -0.80
CA SER A 71 17.51 4.59 -0.17
C SER A 71 16.96 5.80 -0.96
N PRO A 72 16.98 7.02 -0.39
CA PRO A 72 16.60 8.22 -1.15
C PRO A 72 17.41 8.38 -2.45
N GLU A 73 18.71 8.10 -2.43
CA GLU A 73 19.59 8.18 -3.59
C GLU A 73 19.27 7.10 -4.64
N GLU A 74 18.90 5.90 -4.18
CA GLU A 74 18.47 4.81 -5.05
C GLU A 74 17.09 5.11 -5.66
N LEU A 75 16.18 5.73 -4.92
CA LEU A 75 14.89 6.20 -5.44
C LEU A 75 15.08 7.15 -6.62
N GLU A 76 16.03 8.10 -6.50
CA GLU A 76 16.36 9.03 -7.59
C GLU A 76 16.76 8.32 -8.88
N THR A 77 17.49 7.22 -8.75
CA THR A 77 17.96 6.42 -9.90
C THR A 77 16.89 5.44 -10.42
N HIS A 78 16.08 4.88 -9.52
CA HIS A 78 15.13 3.82 -9.86
C HIS A 78 13.78 4.32 -10.34
N LEU A 79 13.31 5.48 -9.86
CA LEU A 79 12.06 6.06 -10.31
C LEU A 79 12.20 6.66 -11.71
N PRO A 80 11.31 6.29 -12.65
CA PRO A 80 11.28 6.93 -13.97
C PRO A 80 11.04 8.44 -13.85
N GLY A 81 11.69 9.24 -14.69
CA GLY A 81 11.52 10.70 -14.71
C GLY A 81 10.06 11.14 -14.87
N GLN A 82 9.26 10.38 -15.64
CA GLN A 82 7.83 10.65 -15.79
C GLN A 82 7.05 10.48 -14.47
N VAL A 83 7.41 9.47 -13.67
CA VAL A 83 6.78 9.23 -12.35
C VAL A 83 7.16 10.34 -11.39
N LYS A 84 8.45 10.70 -11.33
CA LYS A 84 8.94 11.81 -10.49
C LYS A 84 8.25 13.13 -10.81
N ARG A 85 8.19 13.48 -12.11
CA ARG A 85 7.53 14.70 -12.56
C ARG A 85 6.05 14.72 -12.19
N TYR A 86 5.32 13.60 -12.41
CA TYR A 86 3.92 13.52 -12.04
C TYR A 86 3.70 13.72 -10.54
N ILE A 87 4.55 13.11 -9.72
CA ILE A 87 4.51 13.24 -8.25
C ILE A 87 4.66 14.72 -7.86
N ALA A 88 5.65 15.43 -8.40
CA ALA A 88 5.91 16.82 -8.07
C ALA A 88 4.83 17.77 -8.60
N GLU A 89 4.45 17.64 -9.89
CA GLU A 89 3.45 18.53 -10.52
C GLU A 89 2.03 18.39 -9.92
N ASN A 90 1.73 17.28 -9.25
CA ASN A 90 0.41 17.02 -8.68
C ASN A 90 0.42 16.94 -7.14
N ASP A 91 1.46 17.40 -6.48
CA ASP A 91 1.59 17.40 -5.00
C ASP A 91 1.31 16.03 -4.37
N ILE A 92 1.74 14.94 -5.04
CA ILE A 92 1.48 13.58 -4.57
C ILE A 92 2.27 13.30 -3.29
N GLN A 93 1.58 12.86 -2.25
CA GLN A 93 2.19 12.43 -0.99
C GLN A 93 2.89 11.09 -1.21
N PHE A 94 4.22 11.11 -1.33
CA PHE A 94 5.00 9.92 -1.65
C PHE A 94 5.57 9.28 -0.39
N TYR A 95 5.31 7.98 -0.22
CA TYR A 95 5.80 7.18 0.90
C TYR A 95 6.44 5.88 0.42
N THR A 96 7.45 5.43 1.17
CA THR A 96 8.04 4.09 1.01
C THR A 96 7.93 3.29 2.29
N ILE A 97 7.92 1.96 2.13
CA ILE A 97 8.01 0.99 3.21
C ILE A 97 8.80 -0.23 2.73
N ASP A 98 9.72 -0.75 3.55
CA ASP A 98 10.37 -2.03 3.28
C ASP A 98 9.62 -3.16 4.00
N GLY A 99 8.50 -3.56 3.41
CA GLY A 99 7.66 -4.62 3.98
C GLY A 99 8.37 -5.98 4.05
N ILE A 100 9.32 -6.25 3.15
CA ILE A 100 10.09 -7.50 3.15
C ILE A 100 11.05 -7.55 4.34
N LYS A 101 11.76 -6.44 4.61
CA LYS A 101 12.65 -6.33 5.78
C LYS A 101 11.85 -6.49 7.07
N ILE A 102 10.76 -5.73 7.22
CA ILE A 102 9.87 -5.81 8.38
C ILE A 102 9.37 -7.25 8.56
N GLY A 103 8.86 -7.90 7.50
CA GLY A 103 8.37 -9.27 7.56
C GLY A 103 9.41 -10.27 8.01
N LYS A 104 10.67 -10.11 7.59
CA LYS A 104 11.79 -10.95 8.03
C LYS A 104 12.13 -10.74 9.50
N GLU A 105 12.22 -9.49 9.96
CA GLU A 105 12.56 -9.12 11.34
C GLU A 105 11.55 -9.66 12.37
N ILE A 106 10.26 -9.63 12.03
CA ILE A 106 9.20 -10.15 12.91
C ILE A 106 8.89 -11.65 12.69
N GLY A 107 9.61 -12.32 11.79
CA GLY A 107 9.49 -13.76 11.55
C GLY A 107 8.36 -14.19 10.60
N LEU A 108 7.67 -13.27 9.94
CA LEU A 108 6.66 -13.56 8.91
C LEU A 108 7.29 -13.90 7.54
N GLY A 109 8.60 -13.68 7.38
CA GLY A 109 9.33 -13.90 6.12
C GLY A 109 8.78 -13.00 5.00
N GLY A 110 8.41 -13.61 3.86
CA GLY A 110 7.85 -12.87 2.72
C GLY A 110 6.34 -12.57 2.81
N ARG A 111 5.69 -12.91 3.92
CA ARG A 111 4.25 -12.68 4.11
C ARG A 111 4.01 -11.27 4.63
N ILE A 112 3.98 -10.31 3.73
CA ILE A 112 3.93 -8.87 4.03
C ILE A 112 2.52 -8.27 3.96
N ASN A 113 1.49 -9.07 3.75
CA ASN A 113 0.12 -8.58 3.58
C ASN A 113 -0.34 -7.70 4.75
N THR A 114 -0.11 -8.16 6.00
CA THR A 114 -0.49 -7.41 7.20
C THR A 114 0.30 -6.10 7.31
N VAL A 115 1.59 -6.11 6.94
CA VAL A 115 2.45 -4.91 6.92
C VAL A 115 1.88 -3.87 5.96
N LEU A 116 1.60 -4.27 4.72
CA LEU A 116 1.10 -3.34 3.68
C LEU A 116 -0.33 -2.88 3.96
N GLN A 117 -1.18 -3.75 4.50
CA GLN A 117 -2.53 -3.38 4.92
C GLN A 117 -2.51 -2.36 6.06
N SER A 118 -1.58 -2.51 7.00
CA SER A 118 -1.40 -1.57 8.10
C SER A 118 -0.95 -0.21 7.60
N ALA A 119 0.05 -0.18 6.71
CA ALA A 119 0.52 1.02 6.04
C ALA A 119 -0.62 1.74 5.29
N PHE A 120 -1.46 0.98 4.58
CA PHE A 120 -2.64 1.52 3.90
C PHE A 120 -3.59 2.23 4.87
N PHE A 121 -4.00 1.58 5.95
CA PHE A 121 -4.95 2.20 6.91
C PHE A 121 -4.37 3.44 7.58
N LYS A 122 -3.06 3.45 7.85
CA LYS A 122 -2.37 4.62 8.39
C LYS A 122 -2.42 5.80 7.43
N LEU A 123 -2.07 5.58 6.16
CA LEU A 123 -1.94 6.65 5.17
C LEU A 123 -3.28 7.09 4.57
N ALA A 124 -4.17 6.15 4.30
CA ALA A 124 -5.48 6.46 3.72
C ALA A 124 -6.46 7.07 4.72
N ALA A 125 -6.23 6.91 6.03
CA ALA A 125 -7.00 7.50 7.13
C ALA A 125 -8.54 7.37 6.98
N ILE A 126 -9.00 6.23 6.45
CA ILE A 126 -10.42 5.97 6.13
C ILE A 126 -11.26 5.87 7.40
N ILE A 127 -10.64 5.38 8.47
CA ILE A 127 -11.21 5.24 9.81
C ILE A 127 -10.17 5.71 10.84
N PRO A 128 -10.58 6.06 12.07
CA PRO A 128 -9.65 6.44 13.14
C PRO A 128 -8.57 5.37 13.34
N GLU A 129 -7.34 5.79 13.60
CA GLU A 129 -6.16 4.92 13.68
C GLU A 129 -6.34 3.80 14.73
N GLU A 130 -6.80 4.14 15.93
CA GLU A 130 -7.06 3.17 17.00
C GLU A 130 -8.05 2.09 16.57
N THR A 131 -9.16 2.52 15.94
CA THR A 131 -10.19 1.61 15.41
C THR A 131 -9.60 0.70 14.32
N ALA A 132 -8.74 1.23 13.43
CA ALA A 132 -8.08 0.43 12.41
C ALA A 132 -7.20 -0.65 13.02
N ILE A 133 -6.38 -0.30 14.02
CA ILE A 133 -5.50 -1.22 14.73
C ILE A 133 -6.32 -2.34 15.43
N GLU A 134 -7.38 -1.97 16.13
CA GLU A 134 -8.24 -2.96 16.81
C GLU A 134 -8.89 -3.93 15.82
N LEU A 135 -9.46 -3.43 14.74
CA LEU A 135 -10.09 -4.25 13.71
C LEU A 135 -9.09 -5.15 13.00
N MET A 136 -7.88 -4.65 12.71
CA MET A 136 -6.82 -5.46 12.11
C MET A 136 -6.34 -6.56 13.04
N LYS A 137 -6.17 -6.29 14.35
CA LYS A 137 -5.83 -7.30 15.35
C LYS A 137 -6.92 -8.36 15.47
N ALA A 138 -8.18 -7.95 15.50
CA ALA A 138 -9.31 -8.88 15.54
C ALA A 138 -9.35 -9.78 14.29
N ALA A 139 -9.14 -9.21 13.10
CA ALA A 139 -9.07 -9.95 11.85
C ALA A 139 -7.88 -10.91 11.80
N ALA A 140 -6.71 -10.50 12.28
CA ALA A 140 -5.53 -11.35 12.38
C ALA A 140 -5.78 -12.54 13.32
N LYS A 141 -6.41 -12.31 14.48
CA LYS A 141 -6.79 -13.37 15.40
C LYS A 141 -7.80 -14.34 14.79
N ALA A 142 -8.82 -13.85 14.11
CA ALA A 142 -9.80 -14.69 13.42
C ALA A 142 -9.18 -15.53 12.31
N THR A 143 -8.26 -14.97 11.54
CA THR A 143 -7.62 -15.63 10.39
C THR A 143 -6.54 -16.62 10.80
N TYR A 144 -5.72 -16.26 11.77
CA TYR A 144 -4.51 -17.00 12.14
C TYR A 144 -4.59 -17.72 13.48
N GLY A 145 -5.65 -17.54 14.26
CA GLY A 145 -5.80 -18.16 15.59
C GLY A 145 -5.63 -19.70 15.58
N LYS A 146 -6.14 -20.36 14.55
CA LYS A 146 -5.96 -21.83 14.39
C LYS A 146 -4.51 -22.25 14.08
N LYS A 147 -3.63 -21.30 13.71
CA LYS A 147 -2.20 -21.55 13.41
C LYS A 147 -1.29 -21.36 14.62
N GLY A 148 -1.86 -21.02 15.76
CA GLY A 148 -1.19 -20.81 17.04
C GLY A 148 -0.91 -19.34 17.38
N ASP A 149 -0.80 -19.08 18.68
CA ASP A 149 -0.67 -17.71 19.23
C ASP A 149 0.57 -17.00 18.74
N LYS A 150 1.66 -17.71 18.47
CA LYS A 150 2.89 -17.16 17.91
C LYS A 150 2.63 -16.45 16.59
N ILE A 151 1.87 -17.04 15.68
CA ILE A 151 1.56 -16.45 14.38
C ILE A 151 0.65 -15.23 14.53
N VAL A 152 -0.30 -15.29 15.47
CA VAL A 152 -1.16 -14.14 15.79
C VAL A 152 -0.31 -12.98 16.32
N GLN A 153 0.61 -13.24 17.26
CA GLN A 153 1.49 -12.22 17.82
C GLN A 153 2.37 -11.57 16.74
N MET A 154 2.98 -12.37 15.86
CA MET A 154 3.77 -11.84 14.73
C MET A 154 2.95 -10.89 13.84
N ASN A 155 1.66 -11.15 13.64
CA ASN A 155 0.80 -10.24 12.88
C ASN A 155 0.46 -8.96 13.70
N TYR A 156 0.33 -9.05 15.02
CA TYR A 156 0.18 -7.87 15.87
C TYR A 156 1.42 -6.99 15.83
N ASP A 157 2.61 -7.60 15.86
CA ASP A 157 3.88 -6.89 15.74
C ASP A 157 4.01 -6.21 14.36
N ALA A 158 3.57 -6.90 13.30
CA ALA A 158 3.51 -6.32 11.95
C ALA A 158 2.64 -5.07 11.89
N ILE A 159 1.47 -5.08 12.54
CA ILE A 159 0.59 -3.92 12.62
C ILE A 159 1.32 -2.77 13.30
N ALA A 160 1.90 -2.98 14.47
CA ALA A 160 2.57 -1.95 15.26
C ALA A 160 3.79 -1.36 14.54
N VAL A 161 4.68 -2.23 14.00
CA VAL A 161 5.92 -1.81 13.34
C VAL A 161 5.65 -1.05 12.04
N SER A 162 4.63 -1.42 11.28
CA SER A 162 4.31 -0.74 10.01
C SER A 162 4.00 0.73 10.18
N TYR A 163 3.39 1.12 11.31
CA TYR A 163 3.08 2.52 11.62
C TYR A 163 4.32 3.38 11.85
N THR A 164 5.42 2.80 12.30
CA THR A 164 6.67 3.51 12.63
C THR A 164 7.71 3.48 11.52
N HIS A 165 7.58 2.57 10.55
CA HIS A 165 8.56 2.36 9.47
C HIS A 165 8.17 2.96 8.12
N LEU A 166 7.05 3.69 8.06
CA LEU A 166 6.70 4.49 6.89
C LEU A 166 7.67 5.67 6.75
N ARG A 167 8.21 5.85 5.54
CA ARG A 167 9.10 6.96 5.20
C ARG A 167 8.38 7.89 4.23
N ALA A 168 8.16 9.13 4.66
CA ALA A 168 7.73 10.20 3.77
C ALA A 168 8.92 10.73 2.97
N HIS A 169 8.67 11.12 1.72
CA HIS A 169 9.67 11.73 0.85
C HIS A 169 9.18 13.12 0.43
N GLU A 170 10.08 14.10 0.56
CA GLU A 170 9.86 15.41 -0.02
C GLU A 170 9.92 15.28 -1.55
N THR A 171 8.97 15.89 -2.22
CA THR A 171 8.76 15.72 -3.66
C THR A 171 9.20 16.93 -4.48
N ASP A 172 9.47 18.06 -3.84
CA ASP A 172 9.96 19.29 -4.47
C ASP A 172 11.27 19.08 -5.22
N GLN A 173 12.10 18.15 -4.76
CA GLN A 173 13.35 17.77 -5.42
C GLN A 173 13.15 17.10 -6.80
N TYR A 174 11.92 16.75 -7.17
CA TYR A 174 11.59 16.12 -8.46
C TYR A 174 11.14 17.13 -9.53
N LEU A 175 11.04 18.41 -9.16
CA LEU A 175 10.83 19.54 -10.08
C LEU A 175 12.18 19.95 -10.73
#